data_03d5003dd1a34d9ee575616650f4d904
#
_entry.id   03d5003dd1a34d9ee575616650f4d904
#
_cell.length_a   1.000
_cell.length_b   1.000
_cell.length_c   1.000
_cell.angle_alpha   90.00
_cell.angle_beta   90.00
_cell.angle_gamma   90.00
#
_symmetry.space_group_name_H-M   'P 1'
#
loop_
_entity.id
_entity.type
_entity.pdbx_description
1 polymer ?
#
loop_
_entity_poly.entity_id
_entity_poly.type
_entity_poly.pdbx_seq_one_letter_code
_entity_poly.pdbx_strand_id
1 'polypeptide(L)' 'MGKRDFQELMDFARANDLMNVPLNIVVQKFQIYKGSAK' A
#
# COMPACT_ATOMS: atom_id res chain seq x y z
N MET A 1 6.20 11.91 -7.56
CA MET A 1 6.39 10.58 -7.57
C MET A 1 7.74 10.24 -7.19
N GLY A 2 7.92 9.45 -6.37
CA GLY A 2 9.20 9.15 -5.97
C GLY A 2 9.32 7.81 -5.36
N LYS A 3 10.53 7.50 -4.95
CA LYS A 3 10.78 6.22 -4.34
C LYS A 3 10.06 6.08 -3.03
N ARG A 4 9.72 7.19 -2.41
CA ARG A 4 9.05 7.13 -1.12
C ARG A 4 7.67 6.54 -1.23
N ASP A 5 6.93 6.89 -2.27
CA ASP A 5 5.59 6.35 -2.45
C ASP A 5 5.65 4.85 -2.63
N PHE A 6 6.60 4.41 -3.43
CA PHE A 6 6.76 2.99 -3.65
C PHE A 6 7.16 2.28 -2.37
N GLN A 7 8.04 2.91 -1.61
CA GLN A 7 8.49 2.33 -0.36
C GLN A 7 7.34 2.20 0.63
N GLU A 8 6.51 3.23 0.70
CA GLU A 8 5.37 3.20 1.59
C GLU A 8 4.40 2.08 1.21
N LEU A 9 4.20 1.93 -0.08
CA LEU A 9 3.30 0.88 -0.55
C LEU A 9 3.81 -0.49 -0.13
N MET A 10 5.11 -0.70 -0.29
CA MET A 10 5.70 -1.98 0.09
C MET A 10 5.60 -2.21 1.58
N ASP A 11 5.87 -1.19 2.37
CA ASP A 11 5.76 -1.30 3.81
C ASP A 11 4.34 -1.63 4.23
N PHE A 12 3.38 -0.96 3.59
CA PHE A 12 1.97 -1.18 3.89
C PHE A 12 1.59 -2.64 3.59
N ALA A 13 2.03 -3.13 2.45
CA ALA A 13 1.70 -4.49 2.05
C ALA A 13 2.30 -5.50 3.02
N ARG A 14 3.52 -5.26 3.45
CA ARG A 14 4.18 -6.17 4.38
C ARG A 14 3.52 -6.11 5.76
N ALA A 15 3.21 -4.91 6.20
CA ALA A 15 2.62 -4.75 7.53
C ALA A 15 1.24 -5.38 7.60
N ASN A 16 0.54 -5.42 6.46
CA ASN A 16 -0.80 -5.99 6.42
C ASN A 16 -0.85 -7.36 5.80
N ASP A 17 0.31 -7.96 5.59
CA ASP A 17 0.37 -9.32 5.05
C ASP A 17 -0.33 -9.40 3.69
N LEU A 18 -0.10 -8.41 2.85
CA LEU A 18 -0.72 -8.35 1.55
C LEU A 18 0.23 -8.79 0.44
N MET A 19 1.32 -9.43 0.80
CA MET A 19 2.29 -9.85 -0.21
C MET A 19 1.76 -10.98 -1.07
N ASN A 20 0.71 -11.65 -0.62
CA ASN A 20 0.12 -12.76 -1.35
C ASN A 20 -0.98 -12.34 -2.30
N VAL A 21 -1.45 -11.10 -2.19
CA VAL A 21 -2.57 -10.66 -3.01
C VAL A 21 -2.07 -9.93 -4.24
N PRO A 22 -2.90 -9.81 -5.28
CA PRO A 22 -2.52 -9.09 -6.49
C PRO A 22 -2.19 -7.63 -6.18
N LEU A 23 -1.32 -7.08 -7.00
CA LEU A 23 -0.86 -5.72 -6.78
C LEU A 23 -2.01 -4.71 -6.82
N ASN A 24 -2.93 -4.88 -7.74
CA ASN A 24 -4.03 -3.94 -7.85
C ASN A 24 -4.89 -3.93 -6.58
N ILE A 25 -5.02 -5.06 -5.91
CA ILE A 25 -5.75 -5.11 -4.65
C ILE A 25 -4.97 -4.36 -3.57
N VAL A 26 -3.67 -4.56 -3.55
CA VAL A 26 -2.84 -3.87 -2.57
C VAL A 26 -2.93 -2.36 -2.77
N VAL A 27 -2.89 -1.93 -4.02
CA VAL A 27 -2.97 -0.51 -4.33
C VAL A 27 -4.30 0.07 -3.88
N GLN A 28 -5.38 -0.65 -4.10
CA GLN A 28 -6.69 -0.18 -3.68
C GLN A 28 -6.76 0.00 -2.18
N LYS A 29 -6.29 -0.98 -1.45
CA LYS A 29 -6.30 -0.89 0.01
C LYS A 29 -5.39 0.21 0.50
N PHE A 30 -4.27 0.39 -0.18
CA PHE A 30 -3.33 1.43 0.17
C PHE A 30 -3.95 2.82 -0.01
N GLN A 31 -4.69 3.01 -1.09
CA GLN A 31 -5.34 4.27 -1.34
C GLN A 31 -6.39 4.58 -0.29
N ILE A 32 -7.14 3.58 0.10
CA ILE A 32 -8.15 3.75 1.15
C ILE A 32 -7.45 4.10 2.46
N TYR A 33 -6.37 3.43 2.74
CA TYR A 33 -5.61 3.68 3.96
C TYR A 33 -5.11 5.12 4.00
N LYS A 34 -4.56 5.60 2.91
CA LYS A 34 -4.04 6.96 2.86
C LYS A 34 -5.17 7.97 2.90
N GLY A 35 -6.29 7.64 2.31
CA GLY A 35 -7.44 8.53 2.32
C GLY A 35 -8.06 8.64 3.69
N SER A 36 -7.99 7.58 4.47
CA SER A 36 -8.53 7.59 5.82
C SER A 36 -7.61 8.26 6.81
N ALA A 37 -6.33 8.18 6.56
CA ALA A 37 -5.36 8.71 7.49
C ALA A 37 -5.29 10.22 7.33
N LYS A 38 -5.86 10.90 8.23
CA LYS A 38 -5.79 12.35 8.15
C LYS A 38 -4.80 12.91 9.14
#